data_a7d2ee0cee4ff50b84b63aca829b7f51
#
_entry.id   a7d2ee0cee4ff50b84b63aca829b7f51
#
_cell.length_a   1.000
_cell.length_b   1.000
_cell.length_c   1.000
_cell.angle_alpha   90.00
_cell.angle_beta   90.00
_cell.angle_gamma   90.00
#
_symmetry.space_group_name_H-M   'P 1'
#
loop_
_entity.id
_entity.type
_entity.pdbx_description
1 polymer ?
#
loop_
_entity_poly.entity_id
_entity_poly.type
_entity_poly.pdbx_seq_one_letter_code
_entity_poly.pdbx_strand_id
1 'polypeptide(L)'
;MSISKAAKPAKTSKAKPLGSLEEGQWWWDIEPNLGKLPAPALLPENAKKRPTASDVDAFRAKGDEALANAAAAYRSARDAAADGDDKFMDQMMSSGTLADKVAAMTLRVTQSPVHQLGTVDALLKLCAKGNHRGARLALEALVDLFRNQLLPEDRALIALEARPLLAGEAVLQPAHVVAWAFESALKTRFGALLGHLGEALKDNTADFRKFGLDCCADLLESRPEQESTLLTLVVNKLGDPDRKVASRAMLRLQLLLRSHGSMAPTVVKFTQAMLSRPNLAPRGLYNAIVFLNQVGAGEQPARDRVGGVGGWVGWWVRGWLG
;
A
#
# COMPACT_ATOMS: atom_id res chain seq x y z
N MET A 1 69.66 -6.10 8.93
CA MET A 1 68.66 -5.20 9.51
C MET A 1 67.35 -5.39 8.72
N SER A 2 66.44 -6.19 9.26
CA SER A 2 65.16 -6.51 8.64
C SER A 2 64.12 -5.54 9.19
N ILE A 3 63.53 -4.70 8.33
CA ILE A 3 62.49 -3.74 8.72
C ILE A 3 61.16 -4.50 8.69
N SER A 4 60.64 -4.77 9.88
CA SER A 4 59.30 -5.32 10.08
C SER A 4 58.24 -4.33 9.56
N LYS A 5 57.45 -4.76 8.53
CA LYS A 5 56.29 -4.03 8.05
C LYS A 5 55.16 -4.18 9.08
N ALA A 6 54.82 -3.10 9.78
CA ALA A 6 53.69 -3.05 10.66
C ALA A 6 52.40 -3.32 9.86
N ALA A 7 51.61 -4.33 10.27
CA ALA A 7 50.32 -4.65 9.71
C ALA A 7 49.33 -3.49 10.01
N LYS A 8 48.67 -2.99 8.97
CA LYS A 8 47.56 -2.04 9.12
C LYS A 8 46.46 -2.68 9.99
N PRO A 9 45.89 -1.96 10.97
CA PRO A 9 44.77 -2.50 11.72
C PRO A 9 43.59 -2.79 10.82
N ALA A 10 43.03 -4.00 10.94
CA ALA A 10 41.82 -4.41 10.26
C ALA A 10 40.69 -3.39 10.56
N LYS A 11 40.06 -2.86 9.52
CA LYS A 11 38.87 -2.03 9.67
C LYS A 11 37.80 -2.88 10.37
N THR A 12 37.51 -2.57 11.63
CA THR A 12 36.36 -3.12 12.33
C THR A 12 35.13 -2.79 11.51
N SER A 13 34.48 -3.80 10.92
CA SER A 13 33.21 -3.64 10.23
C SER A 13 32.20 -3.19 11.27
N LYS A 14 31.82 -1.91 11.25
CA LYS A 14 30.69 -1.43 12.07
C LYS A 14 29.48 -2.28 11.68
N ALA A 15 28.84 -2.90 12.68
CA ALA A 15 27.62 -3.68 12.46
C ALA A 15 26.58 -2.80 11.73
N LYS A 16 25.98 -3.37 10.67
CA LYS A 16 24.90 -2.66 9.93
C LYS A 16 23.73 -2.40 10.87
N PRO A 17 23.07 -1.23 10.80
CA PRO A 17 21.85 -0.95 11.54
C PRO A 17 20.78 -2.02 11.30
N LEU A 18 19.99 -2.34 12.33
CA LEU A 18 18.87 -3.29 12.21
C LEU A 18 17.88 -2.81 11.14
N GLY A 19 17.44 -3.72 10.27
CA GLY A 19 16.54 -3.39 9.17
C GLY A 19 17.23 -2.83 7.92
N SER A 20 18.58 -2.76 7.90
CA SER A 20 19.32 -2.44 6.68
C SER A 20 19.20 -3.57 5.66
N LEU A 21 18.85 -3.21 4.43
CA LEU A 21 18.69 -4.14 3.32
C LEU A 21 20.02 -4.32 2.60
N GLU A 22 20.20 -5.48 1.98
CA GLU A 22 21.28 -5.73 1.04
C GLU A 22 20.84 -5.37 -0.38
N GLU A 23 21.77 -5.21 -1.31
CA GLU A 23 21.46 -4.90 -2.69
C GLU A 23 20.54 -5.98 -3.28
N GLY A 24 19.40 -5.58 -3.84
CA GLY A 24 18.38 -6.48 -4.39
C GLY A 24 17.46 -7.14 -3.35
N GLN A 25 17.60 -6.82 -2.06
CA GLN A 25 16.75 -7.35 -0.99
C GLN A 25 15.58 -6.41 -0.72
N TRP A 26 14.38 -7.01 -0.52
CA TRP A 26 13.20 -6.29 -0.10
C TRP A 26 13.02 -6.33 1.42
N TRP A 27 12.33 -5.37 1.99
CA TRP A 27 12.09 -5.35 3.44
C TRP A 27 11.27 -6.57 3.92
N TRP A 28 10.43 -7.14 3.09
CA TRP A 28 9.66 -8.36 3.42
C TRP A 28 10.50 -9.63 3.37
N ASP A 29 11.74 -9.56 2.87
CA ASP A 29 12.71 -10.66 2.92
C ASP A 29 13.50 -10.69 4.24
N ILE A 30 13.37 -9.67 5.09
CA ILE A 30 14.06 -9.62 6.40
C ILE A 30 13.66 -10.83 7.23
N GLU A 31 12.35 -11.07 7.41
CA GLU A 31 11.85 -12.17 8.23
C GLU A 31 12.25 -13.56 7.71
N PRO A 32 12.09 -13.91 6.42
CA PRO A 32 12.58 -15.18 5.87
C PRO A 32 14.09 -15.38 6.05
N ASN A 33 14.89 -14.32 5.98
CA ASN A 33 16.34 -14.40 6.12
C ASN A 33 16.82 -14.57 7.57
N LEU A 34 15.98 -14.26 8.56
CA LEU A 34 16.24 -14.53 9.98
C LEU A 34 16.05 -16.00 10.38
N GLY A 35 15.62 -16.83 9.43
CA GLY A 35 15.20 -18.20 9.66
C GLY A 35 13.69 -18.29 9.96
N LYS A 36 13.11 -19.44 9.59
CA LYS A 36 11.69 -19.67 9.87
C LYS A 36 11.47 -19.68 11.38
N LEU A 37 10.48 -18.93 11.84
CA LEU A 37 9.95 -19.13 13.19
C LEU A 37 9.63 -20.61 13.37
N PRO A 38 9.80 -21.17 14.59
CA PRO A 38 9.40 -22.54 14.87
C PRO A 38 7.97 -22.78 14.37
N ALA A 39 7.73 -23.99 13.83
CA ALA A 39 6.37 -24.35 13.42
C ALA A 39 5.36 -24.03 14.54
N PRO A 40 4.13 -23.64 14.25
CA PRO A 40 3.14 -23.26 15.27
C PRO A 40 2.98 -24.30 16.40
N ALA A 41 3.19 -25.58 16.08
CA ALA A 41 3.18 -26.67 17.06
C ALA A 41 4.35 -26.60 18.05
N LEU A 42 5.49 -26.06 17.67
CA LEU A 42 6.72 -25.94 18.49
C LEU A 42 6.83 -24.62 19.23
N LEU A 43 5.90 -23.69 18.99
CA LEU A 43 5.85 -22.43 19.74
C LEU A 43 5.42 -22.67 21.18
N PRO A 44 5.91 -21.88 22.15
CA PRO A 44 5.41 -21.90 23.53
C PRO A 44 3.89 -21.75 23.57
N GLU A 45 3.24 -22.38 24.54
CA GLU A 45 1.77 -22.33 24.66
C GLU A 45 1.21 -20.90 24.71
N ASN A 46 1.96 -19.96 25.30
CA ASN A 46 1.58 -18.55 25.31
C ASN A 46 1.54 -17.93 23.91
N ALA A 47 2.47 -18.33 23.03
CA ALA A 47 2.55 -17.82 21.66
C ALA A 47 1.45 -18.39 20.74
N LYS A 48 0.81 -19.49 21.14
CA LYS A 48 -0.35 -20.07 20.43
C LYS A 48 -1.65 -19.33 20.74
N LYS A 49 -1.68 -18.56 21.82
CA LYS A 49 -2.86 -17.74 22.18
C LYS A 49 -2.91 -16.51 21.30
N ARG A 50 -4.13 -16.13 20.92
CA ARG A 50 -4.33 -14.85 20.23
C ARG A 50 -3.94 -13.71 21.18
N PRO A 51 -3.09 -12.76 20.75
CA PRO A 51 -2.69 -11.64 21.59
C PRO A 51 -3.91 -10.77 21.95
N THR A 52 -3.91 -10.25 23.18
CA THR A 52 -4.90 -9.27 23.61
C THR A 52 -4.58 -7.88 23.05
N ALA A 53 -5.53 -6.94 23.12
CA ALA A 53 -5.27 -5.57 22.72
C ALA A 53 -4.08 -4.95 23.49
N SER A 54 -3.98 -5.25 24.80
CA SER A 54 -2.85 -4.81 25.64
C SER A 54 -1.51 -5.38 25.18
N ASP A 55 -1.47 -6.64 24.75
CA ASP A 55 -0.24 -7.28 24.23
C ASP A 55 0.19 -6.62 22.90
N VAL A 56 -0.78 -6.32 22.04
CA VAL A 56 -0.54 -5.64 20.76
C VAL A 56 0.00 -4.23 21.02
N ASP A 57 -0.57 -3.48 21.96
CA ASP A 57 -0.14 -2.12 22.27
C ASP A 57 1.25 -2.11 22.92
N ALA A 58 1.54 -3.05 23.83
CA ALA A 58 2.87 -3.22 24.42
C ALA A 58 3.92 -3.58 23.35
N PHE A 59 3.59 -4.49 22.42
CA PHE A 59 4.48 -4.82 21.30
C PHE A 59 4.68 -3.64 20.37
N ARG A 60 3.63 -2.88 20.08
CA ARG A 60 3.70 -1.67 19.24
C ARG A 60 4.65 -0.64 19.85
N ALA A 61 4.53 -0.35 21.15
CA ALA A 61 5.44 0.57 21.85
C ALA A 61 6.91 0.12 21.76
N LYS A 62 7.18 -1.19 22.03
CA LYS A 62 8.52 -1.77 21.90
C LYS A 62 9.02 -1.68 20.44
N GLY A 63 8.15 -1.92 19.48
CA GLY A 63 8.45 -1.85 18.06
C GLY A 63 8.76 -0.43 17.57
N ASP A 64 7.98 0.55 18.00
CA ASP A 64 8.18 1.96 17.67
C ASP A 64 9.53 2.47 18.21
N GLU A 65 9.89 2.08 19.44
CA GLU A 65 11.20 2.37 20.01
C GLU A 65 12.33 1.71 19.21
N ALA A 66 12.18 0.44 18.84
CA ALA A 66 13.16 -0.29 18.04
C ALA A 66 13.35 0.33 16.66
N LEU A 67 12.26 0.75 15.99
CA LEU A 67 12.29 1.47 14.71
C LEU A 67 12.96 2.84 14.83
N ALA A 68 12.65 3.58 15.90
CA ALA A 68 13.29 4.89 16.15
C ALA A 68 14.81 4.74 16.35
N ASN A 69 15.24 3.75 17.13
CA ASN A 69 16.64 3.43 17.37
C ASN A 69 17.35 2.99 16.08
N ALA A 70 16.72 2.12 15.28
CA ALA A 70 17.26 1.68 14.00
C ALA A 70 17.40 2.86 13.01
N ALA A 71 16.39 3.74 12.92
CA ALA A 71 16.42 4.92 12.08
C ALA A 71 17.50 5.94 12.53
N ALA A 72 17.71 6.10 13.83
CA ALA A 72 18.77 6.96 14.37
C ALA A 72 20.16 6.38 14.05
N ALA A 73 20.36 5.08 14.24
CA ALA A 73 21.61 4.40 13.91
C ALA A 73 21.92 4.48 12.42
N TYR A 74 20.92 4.26 11.56
CA TYR A 74 21.05 4.38 10.10
C TYR A 74 21.45 5.82 9.70
N ARG A 75 20.81 6.83 10.28
CA ARG A 75 21.11 8.24 10.02
C ARG A 75 22.54 8.58 10.41
N SER A 76 22.97 8.18 11.61
CA SER A 76 24.34 8.38 12.07
C SER A 76 25.39 7.69 11.19
N ALA A 77 25.10 6.46 10.74
CA ALA A 77 25.99 5.71 9.85
C ALA A 77 26.10 6.39 8.47
N ARG A 78 24.98 6.86 7.93
CA ARG A 78 24.94 7.60 6.66
C ARG A 78 25.69 8.92 6.77
N ASP A 79 25.40 9.73 7.79
CA ASP A 79 26.03 11.04 7.97
C ASP A 79 27.57 10.91 8.14
N ALA A 80 28.05 9.81 8.74
CA ALA A 80 29.48 9.51 8.85
C ALA A 80 30.12 9.06 7.52
N ALA A 81 29.30 8.52 6.59
CA ALA A 81 29.75 8.02 5.29
C ALA A 81 29.34 8.95 4.14
N ALA A 82 28.64 10.07 4.43
CA ALA A 82 28.01 10.94 3.45
C ALA A 82 28.98 11.38 2.34
N ASP A 83 28.63 10.98 1.13
CA ASP A 83 29.30 11.39 -0.10
C ASP A 83 28.66 12.65 -0.72
N GLY A 84 29.04 12.95 -1.97
CA GLY A 84 28.50 14.09 -2.71
C GLY A 84 27.01 14.00 -2.99
N ASP A 85 26.52 12.80 -3.25
CA ASP A 85 25.11 12.53 -3.61
C ASP A 85 24.19 12.71 -2.39
N ASP A 86 24.61 12.22 -1.23
CA ASP A 86 23.88 12.42 0.03
C ASP A 86 23.73 13.90 0.39
N LYS A 87 24.83 14.67 0.26
CA LYS A 87 24.81 16.13 0.51
C LYS A 87 23.92 16.85 -0.49
N PHE A 88 23.94 16.46 -1.76
CA PHE A 88 23.08 17.02 -2.79
C PHE A 88 21.59 16.74 -2.48
N MET A 89 21.25 15.51 -2.08
CA MET A 89 19.88 15.19 -1.64
C MET A 89 19.45 16.02 -0.43
N ASP A 90 20.30 16.20 0.56
CA ASP A 90 20.01 17.06 1.74
C ASP A 90 19.77 18.51 1.32
N GLN A 91 20.54 19.02 0.37
CA GLN A 91 20.33 20.35 -0.21
C GLN A 91 19.00 20.44 -0.95
N MET A 92 18.63 19.45 -1.76
CA MET A 92 17.35 19.41 -2.46
C MET A 92 16.18 19.40 -1.45
N MET A 93 16.28 18.65 -0.37
CA MET A 93 15.25 18.60 0.67
C MET A 93 15.10 19.92 1.43
N SER A 94 16.19 20.67 1.65
CA SER A 94 16.16 21.94 2.39
C SER A 94 15.75 23.12 1.53
N SER A 95 16.38 23.32 0.38
CA SER A 95 16.26 24.52 -0.45
C SER A 95 15.64 24.31 -1.83
N GLY A 96 15.38 23.04 -2.23
CA GLY A 96 14.78 22.71 -3.53
C GLY A 96 13.33 23.14 -3.68
N THR A 97 12.83 23.11 -4.93
CA THR A 97 11.42 23.28 -5.23
C THR A 97 10.58 22.16 -4.58
N LEU A 98 9.27 22.31 -4.54
CA LEU A 98 8.40 21.25 -4.00
C LEU A 98 8.58 19.92 -4.74
N ALA A 99 8.74 19.96 -6.07
CA ALA A 99 8.98 18.77 -6.88
C ALA A 99 10.33 18.12 -6.53
N ASP A 100 11.39 18.91 -6.37
CA ASP A 100 12.70 18.41 -5.97
C ASP A 100 12.66 17.77 -4.58
N LYS A 101 11.95 18.41 -3.63
CA LYS A 101 11.74 17.86 -2.28
C LYS A 101 11.02 16.52 -2.32
N VAL A 102 9.94 16.41 -3.07
CA VAL A 102 9.19 15.14 -3.22
C VAL A 102 10.08 14.08 -3.87
N ALA A 103 10.82 14.41 -4.93
CA ALA A 103 11.74 13.48 -5.58
C ALA A 103 12.85 12.98 -4.64
N ALA A 104 13.48 13.89 -3.87
CA ALA A 104 14.50 13.52 -2.90
C ALA A 104 13.93 12.64 -1.76
N MET A 105 12.70 12.93 -1.28
CA MET A 105 12.00 12.11 -0.29
C MET A 105 11.72 10.71 -0.84
N THR A 106 11.23 10.60 -2.09
CA THR A 106 10.95 9.33 -2.76
C THR A 106 12.22 8.49 -2.85
N LEU A 107 13.31 9.08 -3.33
CA LEU A 107 14.60 8.39 -3.44
C LEU A 107 15.12 7.88 -2.09
N ARG A 108 14.99 8.67 -1.02
CA ARG A 108 15.38 8.24 0.34
C ARG A 108 14.57 7.05 0.84
N VAL A 109 13.26 7.05 0.59
CA VAL A 109 12.40 5.92 0.96
C VAL A 109 12.80 4.68 0.16
N THR A 110 13.09 4.82 -1.14
CA THR A 110 13.54 3.71 -1.99
C THR A 110 14.87 3.11 -1.52
N GLN A 111 15.82 3.95 -1.11
CA GLN A 111 17.13 3.49 -0.61
C GLN A 111 17.02 2.71 0.69
N SER A 112 16.12 3.06 1.58
CA SER A 112 15.99 2.39 2.87
C SER A 112 14.59 2.55 3.48
N PRO A 113 13.61 1.77 3.02
CA PRO A 113 12.21 1.91 3.44
C PRO A 113 12.02 1.84 4.96
N VAL A 114 12.70 0.89 5.61
CA VAL A 114 12.55 0.62 7.06
C VAL A 114 12.94 1.84 7.92
N HIS A 115 13.97 2.58 7.50
CA HIS A 115 14.49 3.71 8.26
C HIS A 115 13.86 5.05 7.90
N GLN A 116 12.99 5.08 6.87
CA GLN A 116 12.43 6.32 6.30
C GLN A 116 10.92 6.49 6.50
N LEU A 117 10.35 5.85 7.53
CA LEU A 117 8.93 6.02 7.87
C LEU A 117 8.55 7.49 8.11
N GLY A 118 9.43 8.27 8.75
CA GLY A 118 9.22 9.70 8.95
C GLY A 118 9.15 10.49 7.63
N THR A 119 9.86 10.05 6.59
CA THR A 119 9.80 10.63 5.26
C THR A 119 8.47 10.31 4.58
N VAL A 120 7.95 9.08 4.75
CA VAL A 120 6.59 8.71 4.30
C VAL A 120 5.54 9.57 4.99
N ASP A 121 5.68 9.81 6.32
CA ASP A 121 4.78 10.71 7.06
C ASP A 121 4.85 12.15 6.55
N ALA A 122 6.04 12.62 6.16
CA ALA A 122 6.19 13.96 5.58
C ALA A 122 5.48 14.07 4.22
N LEU A 123 5.55 13.05 3.37
CA LEU A 123 4.79 12.98 2.11
C LEU A 123 3.28 12.94 2.36
N LEU A 124 2.80 12.15 3.32
CA LEU A 124 1.38 12.11 3.71
C LEU A 124 0.89 13.50 4.19
N LYS A 125 1.70 14.22 4.97
CA LYS A 125 1.36 15.59 5.38
C LYS A 125 1.28 16.57 4.22
N LEU A 126 2.03 16.37 3.15
CA LEU A 126 1.92 17.19 1.93
C LEU A 126 0.60 16.95 1.19
N CYS A 127 0.04 15.75 1.26
CA CYS A 127 -1.28 15.44 0.68
C CYS A 127 -2.42 16.22 1.35
N ALA A 128 -2.30 16.53 2.65
CA ALA A 128 -3.31 17.22 3.42
C ALA A 128 -3.33 18.75 3.20
N LYS A 129 -2.29 19.33 2.59
CA LYS A 129 -2.23 20.78 2.35
C LYS A 129 -3.13 21.14 1.19
N GLY A 130 -4.02 22.14 1.36
CA GLY A 130 -5.04 22.60 0.40
C GLY A 130 -4.54 23.11 -0.97
N ASN A 131 -3.31 22.80 -1.36
CA ASN A 131 -2.72 23.08 -2.66
C ASN A 131 -2.79 21.82 -3.53
N HIS A 132 -3.71 21.80 -4.50
CA HIS A 132 -3.90 20.67 -5.44
C HIS A 132 -2.61 20.25 -6.14
N ARG A 133 -1.74 21.18 -6.53
CA ARG A 133 -0.48 20.86 -7.21
C ARG A 133 0.46 20.08 -6.30
N GLY A 134 0.59 20.52 -5.05
CA GLY A 134 1.44 19.85 -4.07
C GLY A 134 0.88 18.50 -3.63
N ALA A 135 -0.44 18.45 -3.37
CA ALA A 135 -1.14 17.22 -3.02
C ALA A 135 -1.04 16.19 -4.15
N ARG A 136 -1.18 16.60 -5.42
CA ARG A 136 -1.03 15.72 -6.58
C ARG A 136 0.36 15.09 -6.65
N LEU A 137 1.41 15.90 -6.54
CA LEU A 137 2.80 15.42 -6.56
C LEU A 137 3.07 14.42 -5.42
N ALA A 138 2.61 14.74 -4.20
CA ALA A 138 2.81 13.87 -3.06
C ALA A 138 2.00 12.56 -3.16
N LEU A 139 0.75 12.62 -3.62
CA LEU A 139 -0.08 11.43 -3.86
C LEU A 139 0.53 10.54 -4.94
N GLU A 140 0.99 11.10 -6.05
CA GLU A 140 1.63 10.37 -7.15
C GLU A 140 2.89 9.65 -6.66
N ALA A 141 3.75 10.35 -5.92
CA ALA A 141 4.96 9.79 -5.31
C ALA A 141 4.63 8.67 -4.30
N LEU A 142 3.62 8.86 -3.44
CA LEU A 142 3.21 7.84 -2.48
C LEU A 142 2.61 6.60 -3.16
N VAL A 143 1.76 6.79 -4.17
CA VAL A 143 1.19 5.68 -4.94
C VAL A 143 2.30 4.87 -5.61
N ASP A 144 3.29 5.55 -6.21
CA ASP A 144 4.45 4.90 -6.81
C ASP A 144 5.29 4.14 -5.78
N LEU A 145 5.59 4.76 -4.62
CA LEU A 145 6.31 4.11 -3.53
C LEU A 145 5.57 2.88 -2.99
N PHE A 146 4.28 2.98 -2.71
CA PHE A 146 3.51 1.86 -2.20
C PHE A 146 3.40 0.74 -3.24
N ARG A 147 3.20 1.09 -4.50
CA ARG A 147 3.11 0.12 -5.59
C ARG A 147 4.42 -0.62 -5.84
N ASN A 148 5.56 0.07 -5.83
CA ASN A 148 6.81 -0.47 -6.33
C ASN A 148 7.83 -0.82 -5.24
N GLN A 149 7.69 -0.28 -4.00
CA GLN A 149 8.72 -0.40 -2.96
C GLN A 149 8.19 -0.87 -1.59
N LEU A 150 6.94 -0.51 -1.25
CA LEU A 150 6.45 -0.68 0.12
C LEU A 150 5.46 -1.82 0.30
N LEU A 151 4.74 -2.24 -0.74
CA LEU A 151 3.79 -3.36 -0.66
C LEU A 151 4.35 -4.61 -1.35
N PRO A 152 4.27 -5.79 -0.70
CA PRO A 152 4.57 -7.06 -1.34
C PRO A 152 3.64 -7.32 -2.54
N GLU A 153 4.12 -8.11 -3.52
CA GLU A 153 3.34 -8.41 -4.73
C GLU A 153 2.29 -9.49 -4.51
N ASP A 154 2.62 -10.46 -3.70
CA ASP A 154 1.92 -11.74 -3.55
C ASP A 154 1.03 -11.83 -2.32
N ARG A 155 1.14 -10.90 -1.38
CA ARG A 155 0.40 -10.91 -0.14
C ARG A 155 0.01 -9.53 0.39
N ALA A 156 -1.06 -9.49 1.16
CA ALA A 156 -1.39 -8.32 1.98
C ALA A 156 -0.47 -8.19 3.20
N LEU A 157 -0.42 -6.98 3.77
CA LEU A 157 0.33 -6.71 5.00
C LEU A 157 -0.30 -7.45 6.19
N ILE A 158 0.53 -8.11 6.99
CA ILE A 158 0.10 -8.92 8.12
C ILE A 158 -0.09 -8.00 9.34
N ALA A 159 -1.27 -8.06 9.95
CA ALA A 159 -1.56 -7.31 11.16
C ALA A 159 -0.84 -7.91 12.38
N LEU A 160 -0.49 -7.10 13.37
CA LEU A 160 0.17 -7.56 14.61
C LEU A 160 -0.64 -8.61 15.34
N GLU A 161 -1.97 -8.51 15.31
CA GLU A 161 -2.90 -9.46 15.91
C GLU A 161 -2.81 -10.89 15.35
N ALA A 162 -2.24 -11.03 14.15
CA ALA A 162 -2.01 -12.32 13.50
C ALA A 162 -0.59 -12.86 13.73
N ARG A 163 0.25 -12.13 14.47
CA ARG A 163 1.63 -12.50 14.74
C ARG A 163 1.75 -13.17 16.13
N PRO A 164 2.70 -14.08 16.33
CA PRO A 164 2.93 -14.75 17.64
C PRO A 164 3.70 -13.82 18.59
N LEU A 165 3.10 -12.70 18.99
CA LEU A 165 3.74 -11.64 19.78
C LEU A 165 4.23 -12.14 21.15
N LEU A 166 3.61 -13.17 21.69
CA LEU A 166 3.90 -13.74 23.01
C LEU A 166 4.96 -14.86 22.98
N ALA A 167 5.65 -15.04 21.84
CA ALA A 167 6.66 -16.10 21.71
C ALA A 167 7.90 -15.90 22.60
N GLY A 168 8.10 -14.68 23.14
CA GLY A 168 9.19 -14.35 24.04
C GLY A 168 10.54 -14.14 23.31
N GLU A 169 11.51 -13.60 24.04
CA GLU A 169 12.83 -13.22 23.48
C GLU A 169 13.69 -14.43 23.06
N ALA A 170 13.39 -15.60 23.58
CA ALA A 170 14.06 -16.84 23.16
C ALA A 170 13.77 -17.22 21.70
N VAL A 171 12.62 -16.76 21.16
CA VAL A 171 12.15 -17.05 19.80
C VAL A 171 12.24 -15.82 18.91
N LEU A 172 11.91 -14.64 19.46
CA LEU A 172 11.85 -13.39 18.72
C LEU A 172 13.20 -12.65 18.78
N GLN A 173 13.89 -12.61 17.67
CA GLN A 173 15.09 -11.78 17.53
C GLN A 173 14.69 -10.30 17.41
N PRO A 174 15.58 -9.34 17.75
CA PRO A 174 15.32 -7.90 17.59
C PRO A 174 14.89 -7.51 16.17
N ALA A 175 15.41 -8.19 15.16
CA ALA A 175 15.05 -7.93 13.76
C ALA A 175 13.61 -8.34 13.42
N HIS A 176 13.01 -9.36 14.09
CA HIS A 176 11.58 -9.67 13.95
C HIS A 176 10.72 -8.53 14.51
N VAL A 177 11.13 -7.95 15.65
CA VAL A 177 10.41 -6.82 16.25
C VAL A 177 10.40 -5.63 15.30
N VAL A 178 11.55 -5.28 14.72
CA VAL A 178 11.67 -4.20 13.73
C VAL A 178 10.83 -4.48 12.49
N ALA A 179 10.92 -5.69 11.91
CA ALA A 179 10.19 -6.04 10.68
C ALA A 179 8.66 -6.01 10.90
N TRP A 180 8.15 -6.58 12.00
CA TRP A 180 6.72 -6.61 12.28
C TRP A 180 6.16 -5.23 12.66
N ALA A 181 6.92 -4.45 13.42
CA ALA A 181 6.55 -3.08 13.73
C ALA A 181 6.52 -2.22 12.46
N PHE A 182 7.51 -2.39 11.57
CA PHE A 182 7.55 -1.70 10.29
C PHE A 182 6.33 -2.05 9.41
N GLU A 183 6.01 -3.35 9.27
CA GLU A 183 4.86 -3.81 8.50
C GLU A 183 3.54 -3.24 9.05
N SER A 184 3.36 -3.23 10.38
CA SER A 184 2.21 -2.62 11.04
C SER A 184 2.14 -1.11 10.81
N ALA A 185 3.28 -0.43 10.90
CA ALA A 185 3.39 1.01 10.64
C ALA A 185 3.07 1.35 9.18
N LEU A 186 3.48 0.50 8.22
CA LEU A 186 3.11 0.64 6.81
C LEU A 186 1.62 0.49 6.59
N LYS A 187 0.98 -0.50 7.25
CA LYS A 187 -0.47 -0.72 7.16
C LYS A 187 -1.26 0.52 7.58
N THR A 188 -0.84 1.17 8.66
CA THR A 188 -1.43 2.43 9.13
C THR A 188 -1.26 3.56 8.11
N ARG A 189 -0.07 3.70 7.53
CA ARG A 189 0.24 4.74 6.54
C ARG A 189 -0.46 4.50 5.21
N PHE A 190 -0.61 3.25 4.81
CA PHE A 190 -1.42 2.91 3.64
C PHE A 190 -2.89 3.29 3.85
N GLY A 191 -3.45 3.01 5.04
CA GLY A 191 -4.79 3.47 5.41
C GLY A 191 -4.93 4.99 5.34
N ALA A 192 -3.92 5.74 5.80
CA ALA A 192 -3.90 7.20 5.69
C ALA A 192 -3.86 7.67 4.22
N LEU A 193 -3.05 7.03 3.37
CA LEU A 193 -3.03 7.30 1.93
C LEU A 193 -4.42 7.08 1.31
N LEU A 194 -5.09 5.97 1.64
CA LEU A 194 -6.46 5.70 1.16
C LEU A 194 -7.46 6.76 1.64
N GLY A 195 -7.28 7.30 2.85
CA GLY A 195 -8.03 8.44 3.34
C GLY A 195 -7.85 9.68 2.45
N HIS A 196 -6.61 10.04 2.13
CA HIS A 196 -6.32 11.17 1.23
C HIS A 196 -6.85 10.95 -0.19
N LEU A 197 -6.75 9.72 -0.73
CA LEU A 197 -7.35 9.37 -2.02
C LEU A 197 -8.88 9.46 -1.97
N GLY A 198 -9.50 9.04 -0.85
CA GLY A 198 -10.92 9.19 -0.61
C GLY A 198 -11.39 10.65 -0.65
N GLU A 199 -10.61 11.57 -0.07
CA GLU A 199 -10.89 13.01 -0.15
C GLU A 199 -10.64 13.56 -1.56
N ALA A 200 -9.58 13.14 -2.24
CA ALA A 200 -9.33 13.52 -3.65
C ALA A 200 -10.49 13.11 -4.57
N LEU A 201 -11.11 11.95 -4.30
CA LEU A 201 -12.30 11.49 -5.03
C LEU A 201 -13.57 12.33 -4.76
N LYS A 202 -13.61 13.11 -3.69
CA LYS A 202 -14.73 14.02 -3.35
C LYS A 202 -14.48 15.46 -3.79
N ASP A 203 -13.29 15.74 -4.35
CA ASP A 203 -12.91 17.11 -4.75
C ASP A 203 -13.90 17.75 -5.70
N ASN A 204 -13.99 19.08 -5.66
CA ASN A 204 -14.89 19.86 -6.52
C ASN A 204 -14.49 19.78 -8.00
N THR A 205 -13.19 19.62 -8.29
CA THR A 205 -12.67 19.55 -9.67
C THR A 205 -12.72 18.14 -10.22
N ALA A 206 -13.32 17.97 -11.39
CA ALA A 206 -13.41 16.66 -12.05
C ALA A 206 -12.03 16.06 -12.37
N ASP A 207 -11.05 16.91 -12.71
CA ASP A 207 -9.70 16.47 -13.02
C ASP A 207 -8.98 15.88 -11.81
N PHE A 208 -9.16 16.46 -10.62
CA PHE A 208 -8.56 15.91 -9.40
C PHE A 208 -9.26 14.61 -8.96
N ARG A 209 -10.61 14.54 -9.10
CA ARG A 209 -11.35 13.28 -8.88
C ARG A 209 -10.90 12.17 -9.83
N LYS A 210 -10.67 12.50 -11.11
CA LYS A 210 -10.18 11.55 -12.11
C LYS A 210 -8.77 11.06 -11.77
N PHE A 211 -7.89 11.97 -11.33
CA PHE A 211 -6.55 11.63 -10.86
C PHE A 211 -6.61 10.67 -9.65
N GLY A 212 -7.38 11.01 -8.62
CA GLY A 212 -7.56 10.13 -7.45
C GLY A 212 -8.13 8.75 -7.81
N LEU A 213 -9.05 8.71 -8.79
CA LEU A 213 -9.60 7.46 -9.32
C LEU A 213 -8.53 6.60 -10.00
N ASP A 214 -7.68 7.19 -10.83
CA ASP A 214 -6.59 6.48 -11.49
C ASP A 214 -5.60 5.93 -10.46
N CYS A 215 -5.23 6.71 -9.44
CA CYS A 215 -4.39 6.26 -8.33
C CYS A 215 -4.99 5.05 -7.57
N CYS A 216 -6.29 5.10 -7.23
CA CYS A 216 -6.97 3.98 -6.58
C CYS A 216 -6.98 2.72 -7.46
N ALA A 217 -7.24 2.89 -8.75
CA ALA A 217 -7.28 1.77 -9.69
C ALA A 217 -5.89 1.15 -9.91
N ASP A 218 -4.84 1.96 -9.99
CA ASP A 218 -3.46 1.48 -10.13
C ASP A 218 -3.01 0.66 -8.91
N LEU A 219 -3.35 1.09 -7.69
CA LEU A 219 -3.09 0.33 -6.47
C LEU A 219 -3.88 -0.98 -6.44
N LEU A 220 -5.17 -0.93 -6.77
CA LEU A 220 -6.06 -2.10 -6.79
C LEU A 220 -5.61 -3.16 -7.80
N GLU A 221 -5.11 -2.74 -8.96
CA GLU A 221 -4.65 -3.63 -10.02
C GLU A 221 -3.29 -4.27 -9.68
N SER A 222 -2.45 -3.58 -8.90
CA SER A 222 -1.07 -3.98 -8.72
C SER A 222 -0.77 -4.69 -7.38
N ARG A 223 -1.57 -4.48 -6.32
CA ARG A 223 -1.23 -4.95 -4.97
C ARG A 223 -2.45 -5.47 -4.20
N PRO A 224 -2.34 -6.61 -3.48
CA PRO A 224 -3.44 -7.24 -2.74
C PRO A 224 -3.67 -6.61 -1.35
N GLU A 225 -3.46 -5.31 -1.19
CA GLU A 225 -3.68 -4.62 0.10
C GLU A 225 -4.93 -3.76 0.05
N GLN A 226 -5.82 -3.93 1.03
CA GLN A 226 -7.06 -3.16 1.17
C GLN A 226 -7.96 -3.16 -0.08
N GLU A 227 -8.01 -4.27 -0.83
CA GLU A 227 -8.78 -4.41 -2.08
C GLU A 227 -10.24 -3.99 -1.93
N SER A 228 -10.89 -4.36 -0.83
CA SER A 228 -12.30 -4.02 -0.58
C SER A 228 -12.52 -2.51 -0.45
N THR A 229 -11.60 -1.81 0.19
CA THR A 229 -11.65 -0.35 0.34
C THR A 229 -11.42 0.33 -1.01
N LEU A 230 -10.36 -0.05 -1.72
CA LEU A 230 -10.04 0.47 -3.05
C LEU A 230 -11.16 0.21 -4.05
N LEU A 231 -11.69 -1.02 -4.08
CA LEU A 231 -12.80 -1.38 -4.96
C LEU A 231 -14.05 -0.54 -4.66
N THR A 232 -14.36 -0.32 -3.38
CA THR A 232 -15.46 0.57 -2.97
C THR A 232 -15.28 1.98 -3.51
N LEU A 233 -14.06 2.53 -3.40
CA LEU A 233 -13.74 3.87 -3.89
C LEU A 233 -13.92 3.98 -5.41
N VAL A 234 -13.44 2.99 -6.17
CA VAL A 234 -13.53 2.97 -7.64
C VAL A 234 -14.97 2.76 -8.10
N VAL A 235 -15.69 1.76 -7.55
CA VAL A 235 -17.09 1.44 -7.93
C VAL A 235 -18.00 2.64 -7.66
N ASN A 236 -17.81 3.35 -6.55
CA ASN A 236 -18.61 4.53 -6.24
C ASN A 236 -18.52 5.63 -7.31
N LYS A 237 -17.43 5.66 -8.08
CA LYS A 237 -17.25 6.63 -9.16
C LYS A 237 -18.03 6.32 -10.44
N LEU A 238 -18.66 5.16 -10.55
CA LEU A 238 -19.69 4.91 -11.57
C LEU A 238 -20.87 5.89 -11.44
N GLY A 239 -21.15 6.35 -10.21
CA GLY A 239 -22.17 7.35 -9.89
C GLY A 239 -21.70 8.80 -9.88
N ASP A 240 -20.48 9.11 -10.32
CA ASP A 240 -19.95 10.48 -10.32
C ASP A 240 -20.83 11.40 -11.20
N PRO A 241 -21.11 12.65 -10.75
CA PRO A 241 -21.88 13.61 -11.53
C PRO A 241 -21.22 14.00 -12.85
N ASP A 242 -19.89 13.97 -12.91
CA ASP A 242 -19.15 14.21 -14.14
C ASP A 242 -19.08 12.95 -14.99
N ARG A 243 -19.57 13.05 -16.25
CA ARG A 243 -19.58 11.92 -17.20
C ARG A 243 -18.19 11.36 -17.48
N LYS A 244 -17.16 12.22 -17.53
CA LYS A 244 -15.80 11.78 -17.85
C LYS A 244 -15.21 10.96 -16.71
N VAL A 245 -15.49 11.34 -15.45
CA VAL A 245 -15.07 10.58 -14.26
C VAL A 245 -15.78 9.22 -14.22
N ALA A 246 -17.11 9.19 -14.41
CA ALA A 246 -17.87 7.95 -14.41
C ALA A 246 -17.46 6.99 -15.54
N SER A 247 -17.24 7.51 -16.76
CA SER A 247 -16.73 6.71 -17.88
C SER A 247 -15.31 6.19 -17.62
N ARG A 248 -14.47 6.97 -16.94
CA ARG A 248 -13.12 6.54 -16.54
C ARG A 248 -13.19 5.43 -15.52
N ALA A 249 -14.10 5.50 -14.53
CA ALA A 249 -14.31 4.45 -13.55
C ALA A 249 -14.72 3.12 -14.22
N MET A 250 -15.66 3.19 -15.17
CA MET A 250 -16.08 2.03 -15.95
C MET A 250 -14.90 1.40 -16.70
N LEU A 251 -14.10 2.22 -17.39
CA LEU A 251 -12.91 1.75 -18.10
C LEU A 251 -11.90 1.07 -17.16
N ARG A 252 -11.62 1.69 -16.00
CA ARG A 252 -10.66 1.12 -15.03
C ARG A 252 -11.13 -0.22 -14.47
N LEU A 253 -12.43 -0.36 -14.16
CA LEU A 253 -13.00 -1.63 -13.73
C LEU A 253 -12.95 -2.69 -14.83
N GLN A 254 -13.18 -2.32 -16.10
CA GLN A 254 -13.02 -3.25 -17.22
C GLN A 254 -11.57 -3.71 -17.40
N LEU A 255 -10.60 -2.80 -17.24
CA LEU A 255 -9.17 -3.14 -17.31
C LEU A 255 -8.80 -4.08 -16.15
N LEU A 256 -9.25 -3.78 -14.93
CA LEU A 256 -9.06 -4.66 -13.77
C LEU A 256 -9.57 -6.08 -14.04
N LEU A 257 -10.77 -6.22 -14.63
CA LEU A 257 -11.33 -7.54 -14.94
C LEU A 257 -10.62 -8.26 -16.10
N ARG A 258 -9.91 -7.53 -16.95
CA ARG A 258 -9.06 -8.15 -17.99
C ARG A 258 -7.76 -8.70 -17.40
N SER A 259 -7.14 -7.99 -16.46
CA SER A 259 -5.91 -8.43 -15.77
C SER A 259 -6.22 -9.45 -14.67
N HIS A 260 -7.33 -9.29 -13.96
CA HIS A 260 -7.73 -10.11 -12.80
C HIS A 260 -9.17 -10.64 -12.96
N GLY A 261 -9.39 -11.55 -13.91
CA GLY A 261 -10.72 -12.12 -14.18
C GLY A 261 -11.38 -12.80 -12.97
N SER A 262 -10.59 -13.36 -12.05
CA SER A 262 -11.07 -13.96 -10.80
C SER A 262 -11.76 -12.96 -9.85
N MET A 263 -11.53 -11.65 -10.01
CA MET A 263 -12.21 -10.61 -9.24
C MET A 263 -13.64 -10.33 -9.71
N ALA A 264 -14.10 -10.88 -10.85
CA ALA A 264 -15.42 -10.56 -11.42
C ALA A 264 -16.57 -10.74 -10.42
N PRO A 265 -16.69 -11.85 -9.65
CA PRO A 265 -17.77 -12.01 -8.67
C PRO A 265 -17.72 -10.92 -7.57
N THR A 266 -16.52 -10.56 -7.13
CA THR A 266 -16.33 -9.52 -6.12
C THR A 266 -16.74 -8.15 -6.65
N VAL A 267 -16.30 -7.78 -7.86
CA VAL A 267 -16.65 -6.50 -8.50
C VAL A 267 -18.15 -6.40 -8.72
N VAL A 268 -18.80 -7.50 -9.18
CA VAL A 268 -20.27 -7.58 -9.33
C VAL A 268 -20.95 -7.33 -7.98
N LYS A 269 -20.53 -8.01 -6.91
CA LYS A 269 -21.09 -7.82 -5.56
C LYS A 269 -20.99 -6.37 -5.08
N PHE A 270 -19.84 -5.71 -5.26
CA PHE A 270 -19.68 -4.31 -4.86
C PHE A 270 -20.52 -3.36 -5.72
N THR A 271 -20.67 -3.65 -7.02
CA THR A 271 -21.53 -2.85 -7.90
C THR A 271 -23.01 -3.03 -7.54
N GLN A 272 -23.46 -4.23 -7.19
CA GLN A 272 -24.81 -4.49 -6.68
C GLN A 272 -25.07 -3.78 -5.35
N ALA A 273 -24.09 -3.81 -4.42
CA ALA A 273 -24.19 -3.06 -3.16
C ALA A 273 -24.30 -1.55 -3.38
N MET A 274 -23.67 -0.99 -4.42
CA MET A 274 -23.85 0.40 -4.81
C MET A 274 -25.29 0.65 -5.31
N LEU A 275 -25.86 -0.26 -6.12
CA LEU A 275 -27.23 -0.13 -6.63
C LEU A 275 -28.29 -0.13 -5.53
N SER A 276 -28.05 -0.81 -4.41
CA SER A 276 -28.98 -0.89 -3.28
C SER A 276 -29.03 0.40 -2.43
N ARG A 277 -28.30 1.45 -2.79
CA ARG A 277 -28.30 2.72 -2.03
C ARG A 277 -29.52 3.56 -2.36
N PRO A 278 -30.24 4.08 -1.34
CA PRO A 278 -31.53 4.76 -1.56
C PRO A 278 -31.42 6.09 -2.34
N ASN A 279 -30.25 6.72 -2.35
CA ASN A 279 -30.06 8.05 -2.98
C ASN A 279 -29.12 8.01 -4.20
N LEU A 280 -29.09 6.89 -4.91
CA LEU A 280 -28.28 6.80 -6.13
C LEU A 280 -28.92 7.62 -7.25
N ALA A 281 -28.14 8.54 -7.83
CA ALA A 281 -28.61 9.34 -8.96
C ALA A 281 -28.94 8.43 -10.18
N PRO A 282 -29.97 8.77 -10.98
CA PRO A 282 -30.41 7.94 -12.14
C PRO A 282 -29.26 7.61 -13.10
N ARG A 283 -28.33 8.52 -13.32
CA ARG A 283 -27.15 8.28 -14.15
C ARG A 283 -26.22 7.23 -13.53
N GLY A 284 -26.03 7.25 -12.21
CA GLY A 284 -25.23 6.25 -11.50
C GLY A 284 -25.85 4.86 -11.61
N LEU A 285 -27.16 4.76 -11.47
CA LEU A 285 -27.94 3.53 -11.70
C LEU A 285 -27.72 3.03 -13.12
N TYR A 286 -27.88 3.88 -14.14
CA TYR A 286 -27.66 3.53 -15.53
C TYR A 286 -26.24 3.01 -15.79
N ASN A 287 -25.21 3.72 -15.34
CA ASN A 287 -23.82 3.33 -15.54
C ASN A 287 -23.50 1.98 -14.89
N ALA A 288 -24.01 1.74 -13.67
CA ALA A 288 -23.79 0.49 -12.96
C ALA A 288 -24.48 -0.69 -13.67
N ILE A 289 -25.72 -0.52 -14.16
CA ILE A 289 -26.43 -1.54 -14.93
C ILE A 289 -25.70 -1.83 -16.24
N VAL A 290 -25.26 -0.80 -16.98
CA VAL A 290 -24.50 -0.96 -18.22
C VAL A 290 -23.20 -1.73 -17.95
N PHE A 291 -22.49 -1.39 -16.89
CA PHE A 291 -21.27 -2.10 -16.50
C PHE A 291 -21.54 -3.58 -16.19
N LEU A 292 -22.56 -3.88 -15.37
CA LEU A 292 -22.91 -5.27 -15.04
C LEU A 292 -23.29 -6.09 -16.28
N ASN A 293 -24.02 -5.50 -17.23
CA ASN A 293 -24.35 -6.17 -18.50
C ASN A 293 -23.10 -6.49 -19.33
N GLN A 294 -22.09 -5.62 -19.31
CA GLN A 294 -20.83 -5.84 -20.03
C GLN A 294 -20.00 -6.96 -19.37
N VAL A 295 -20.00 -7.03 -18.04
CA VAL A 295 -19.32 -8.12 -17.30
C VAL A 295 -20.01 -9.46 -17.58
N GLY A 296 -21.34 -9.53 -17.47
CA GLY A 296 -22.11 -10.75 -17.74
C GLY A 296 -22.01 -11.24 -19.19
N ALA A 297 -21.90 -10.33 -20.16
CA ALA A 297 -21.71 -10.69 -21.57
C ALA A 297 -20.29 -11.23 -21.87
N GLY A 298 -19.30 -10.84 -21.03
CA GLY A 298 -17.91 -11.31 -21.17
C GLY A 298 -17.69 -12.74 -20.67
N GLU A 299 -18.52 -13.23 -19.74
CA GLU A 299 -18.43 -14.57 -19.15
C GLU A 299 -19.11 -15.66 -20.01
N GLN A 300 -19.88 -15.31 -21.05
CA GLN A 300 -20.48 -16.30 -21.92
C GLN A 300 -19.43 -16.94 -22.84
N PRO A 301 -19.29 -18.28 -22.84
CA PRO A 301 -18.44 -18.97 -23.79
C PRO A 301 -18.88 -18.64 -25.22
N ALA A 302 -17.90 -18.51 -26.12
CA ALA A 302 -18.10 -18.03 -27.52
C ALA A 302 -19.17 -18.77 -28.36
N ARG A 303 -19.74 -19.87 -27.87
CA ARG A 303 -20.78 -20.66 -28.53
C ARG A 303 -22.19 -20.06 -28.48
N ASP A 304 -22.49 -19.18 -27.52
CA ASP A 304 -23.86 -18.68 -27.31
C ASP A 304 -24.07 -17.22 -27.77
N ARG A 305 -23.12 -16.63 -28.51
CA ARG A 305 -23.24 -15.24 -29.00
C ARG A 305 -24.28 -15.03 -30.11
N VAL A 306 -24.97 -16.04 -30.55
CA VAL A 306 -25.91 -15.97 -31.69
C VAL A 306 -27.39 -15.96 -31.26
N GLY A 307 -27.68 -15.74 -29.99
CA GLY A 307 -29.07 -15.76 -29.52
C GLY A 307 -29.35 -14.85 -28.34
N GLY A 308 -29.79 -13.62 -28.59
CA GLY A 308 -30.70 -12.89 -27.73
C GLY A 308 -30.17 -12.23 -26.45
N VAL A 309 -30.03 -10.91 -26.51
CA VAL A 309 -29.72 -9.95 -25.43
C VAL A 309 -30.82 -9.88 -24.34
N GLY A 310 -31.60 -10.93 -24.07
CA GLY A 310 -32.83 -10.84 -23.27
C GLY A 310 -32.88 -11.60 -21.93
N GLY A 311 -31.94 -12.49 -21.66
CA GLY A 311 -32.14 -13.51 -20.62
C GLY A 311 -31.91 -13.05 -19.15
N TRP A 312 -30.90 -12.26 -18.86
CA TRP A 312 -30.48 -11.96 -17.46
C TRP A 312 -31.10 -10.69 -16.88
N VAL A 313 -31.28 -9.66 -17.70
CA VAL A 313 -31.93 -8.41 -17.25
C VAL A 313 -33.42 -8.63 -16.96
N GLY A 314 -34.08 -9.49 -17.71
CA GLY A 314 -35.49 -9.81 -17.52
C GLY A 314 -35.82 -10.54 -16.21
N TRP A 315 -34.89 -11.31 -15.66
CA TRP A 315 -35.10 -12.05 -14.41
C TRP A 315 -34.88 -11.13 -13.18
N TRP A 316 -33.94 -10.22 -13.25
CA TRP A 316 -33.62 -9.30 -12.17
C TRP A 316 -34.65 -8.15 -12.02
N VAL A 317 -35.10 -7.60 -13.14
CA VAL A 317 -36.14 -6.54 -13.15
C VAL A 317 -37.48 -7.05 -12.66
N ARG A 318 -37.85 -8.32 -12.94
CA ARG A 318 -39.06 -8.93 -12.41
C ARG A 318 -39.04 -9.22 -10.91
N GLY A 319 -37.87 -9.48 -10.33
CA GLY A 319 -37.74 -9.72 -8.90
C GLY A 319 -37.75 -8.43 -8.05
N TRP A 320 -37.66 -7.24 -8.70
CA TRP A 320 -37.59 -5.94 -8.01
C TRP A 320 -38.89 -5.10 -8.16
N LEU A 321 -39.75 -5.44 -9.10
CA LEU A 321 -41.05 -4.76 -9.34
C LEU A 321 -42.26 -5.59 -8.85
N GLY A 322 -42.07 -6.70 -8.24
CA GLY A 322 -43.04 -7.49 -7.47
C GLY A 322 -42.69 -7.46 -6.01
#